data_88198f6f6af8008eff338df3e16b0562
#
_entry.id   88198f6f6af8008eff338df3e16b0562
#
_cell.length_a   1.000
_cell.length_b   1.000
_cell.length_c   1.000
_cell.angle_alpha   90.00
_cell.angle_beta   90.00
_cell.angle_gamma   90.00
#
_symmetry.space_group_name_H-M   'P 1'
#
loop_
_entity.id
_entity.type
_entity.pdbx_description
1 polymer ?
#
loop_
_entity_poly.entity_id
_entity_poly.type
_entity_poly.pdbx_seq_one_letter_code
_entity_poly.pdbx_strand_id
1 'polypeptide(L)'
;MNKYLLSLLLLAPLTTVIAQESNEKEEEAAVEEVVVTGIRSSLKNAIDIKRKNVGVVDAITAEDIGKFPDGNLAESLSRIVGVAIDRSNVEGSKVAVRGLGPEFNLVTLNGRQMPTVPGTYGGGRSFDFGDISSHGVSAVEVYKSANAALPTGGIGATINMVTTKPLEVGKTVGSFAVRNSN
;
A
#
# COMPACT_ATOMS: atom_id res chain seq x y z
N MET A 1 68.28 24.24 -8.83
CA MET A 1 67.13 23.68 -8.10
C MET A 1 65.96 24.62 -8.31
N ASN A 2 65.00 24.21 -9.15
CA ASN A 2 64.00 25.08 -9.76
C ASN A 2 62.85 25.43 -8.80
N LYS A 3 62.72 26.73 -8.51
CA LYS A 3 61.67 27.34 -7.70
C LYS A 3 60.29 27.35 -8.36
N TYR A 4 60.17 26.81 -9.59
CA TYR A 4 58.92 26.84 -10.37
C TYR A 4 58.12 25.54 -10.32
N LEU A 5 58.56 24.51 -9.60
CA LEU A 5 57.87 23.22 -9.53
C LEU A 5 56.83 23.14 -8.39
N LEU A 6 56.82 24.16 -7.51
CA LEU A 6 55.91 24.18 -6.35
C LEU A 6 54.62 24.96 -6.60
N SER A 7 54.52 25.67 -7.74
CA SER A 7 53.35 26.51 -8.07
C SER A 7 52.28 25.79 -8.89
N LEU A 8 52.54 24.56 -9.38
CA LEU A 8 51.59 23.84 -10.24
C LEU A 8 50.72 22.83 -9.49
N LEU A 9 50.94 22.66 -8.19
CA LEU A 9 50.21 21.65 -7.40
C LEU A 9 49.00 22.20 -6.61
N LEU A 10 48.66 23.49 -6.77
CA LEU A 10 47.61 24.14 -5.96
C LEU A 10 46.34 24.50 -6.75
N LEU A 11 46.21 24.06 -8.01
CA LEU A 11 45.06 24.46 -8.87
C LEU A 11 44.11 23.33 -9.27
N ALA A 12 44.21 22.15 -8.65
CA ALA A 12 43.46 20.98 -9.12
C ALA A 12 42.30 20.47 -8.25
N PRO A 13 41.78 21.14 -7.19
CA PRO A 13 40.58 20.59 -6.54
C PRO A 13 39.32 21.45 -6.63
N LEU A 14 39.18 22.37 -7.62
CA LEU A 14 38.01 23.24 -7.66
C LEU A 14 36.94 22.84 -8.68
N THR A 15 37.18 21.82 -9.50
CA THR A 15 36.25 21.41 -10.55
C THR A 15 35.37 20.19 -10.19
N THR A 16 35.65 19.50 -9.10
CA THR A 16 34.85 18.30 -8.71
C THR A 16 33.64 18.61 -7.84
N VAL A 17 33.54 19.78 -7.24
CA VAL A 17 32.40 20.13 -6.34
C VAL A 17 31.15 20.54 -7.12
N ILE A 18 31.31 21.12 -8.32
CA ILE A 18 30.17 21.61 -9.12
C ILE A 18 29.41 20.45 -9.81
N ALA A 19 30.08 19.33 -10.09
CA ALA A 19 29.47 18.18 -10.76
C ALA A 19 28.58 17.33 -9.80
N GLN A 20 28.83 17.40 -8.49
CA GLN A 20 28.09 16.63 -7.51
C GLN A 20 26.77 17.29 -7.15
N GLU A 21 26.73 18.63 -7.12
CA GLU A 21 25.53 19.40 -6.79
C GLU A 21 24.46 19.37 -7.90
N SER A 22 24.87 19.20 -9.16
CA SER A 22 23.94 19.04 -10.28
C SER A 22 23.30 17.64 -10.35
N ASN A 23 24.02 16.60 -9.96
CA ASN A 23 23.46 15.25 -9.94
C ASN A 23 22.48 15.04 -8.79
N GLU A 24 22.72 15.62 -7.60
CA GLU A 24 21.76 15.53 -6.49
C GLU A 24 20.43 16.26 -6.79
N LYS A 25 20.50 17.40 -7.48
CA LYS A 25 19.27 18.14 -7.88
C LYS A 25 18.48 17.44 -8.99
N GLU A 26 19.15 16.75 -9.91
CA GLU A 26 18.47 15.98 -10.94
C GLU A 26 17.84 14.70 -10.39
N GLU A 27 18.46 14.03 -9.41
CA GLU A 27 17.86 12.87 -8.73
C GLU A 27 16.66 13.26 -7.84
N GLU A 28 16.74 14.36 -7.10
CA GLU A 28 15.63 14.85 -6.28
C GLU A 28 14.43 15.27 -7.14
N ALA A 29 14.65 15.95 -8.25
CA ALA A 29 13.61 16.32 -9.21
C ALA A 29 12.98 15.11 -9.90
N ALA A 30 13.78 14.10 -10.26
CA ALA A 30 13.29 12.87 -10.87
C ALA A 30 12.46 12.03 -9.90
N VAL A 31 12.81 12.00 -8.60
CA VAL A 31 12.06 11.28 -7.57
C VAL A 31 10.71 11.95 -7.29
N GLU A 32 10.63 13.27 -7.24
CA GLU A 32 9.37 14.00 -7.06
C GLU A 32 8.39 13.78 -8.23
N GLU A 33 8.87 13.79 -9.46
CA GLU A 33 8.02 13.59 -10.64
C GLU A 33 7.45 12.17 -10.71
N VAL A 34 8.23 11.16 -10.35
CA VAL A 34 7.78 9.76 -10.30
C VAL A 34 6.71 9.56 -9.21
N VAL A 35 6.85 10.20 -8.06
CA VAL A 35 5.86 10.10 -6.98
C VAL A 35 4.53 10.72 -7.39
N VAL A 36 4.55 11.89 -8.04
CA VAL A 36 3.32 12.58 -8.48
C VAL A 36 2.58 11.78 -9.57
N THR A 37 3.28 11.18 -10.50
CA THR A 37 2.66 10.35 -11.55
C THR A 37 2.02 9.09 -10.96
N GLY A 38 2.67 8.42 -10.01
CA GLY A 38 2.13 7.25 -9.33
C GLY A 38 0.84 7.54 -8.56
N ILE A 39 0.76 8.65 -7.81
CA ILE A 39 -0.47 9.04 -7.08
C ILE A 39 -1.64 9.30 -8.04
N ARG A 40 -1.40 9.97 -9.17
CA ARG A 40 -2.45 10.21 -10.18
C ARG A 40 -2.95 8.93 -10.81
N SER A 41 -2.06 7.99 -11.11
CA SER A 41 -2.39 6.67 -11.64
C SER A 41 -3.25 5.87 -10.65
N SER A 42 -2.85 5.81 -9.40
CA SER A 42 -3.57 5.14 -8.33
C SER A 42 -4.99 5.70 -8.16
N LEU A 43 -5.11 7.02 -8.04
CA LEU A 43 -6.41 7.68 -7.90
C LEU A 43 -7.32 7.42 -9.10
N LYS A 44 -6.79 7.44 -10.33
CA LYS A 44 -7.53 7.11 -11.54
C LYS A 44 -8.02 5.66 -11.51
N ASN A 45 -7.17 4.71 -11.14
CA ASN A 45 -7.53 3.30 -11.02
C ASN A 45 -8.64 3.08 -9.97
N ALA A 46 -8.55 3.73 -8.81
CA ALA A 46 -9.59 3.67 -7.79
C ALA A 46 -10.94 4.24 -8.27
N ILE A 47 -10.91 5.35 -9.01
CA ILE A 47 -12.10 5.95 -9.62
C ILE A 47 -12.69 5.03 -10.70
N ASP A 48 -11.87 4.40 -11.51
CA ASP A 48 -12.33 3.49 -12.58
C ASP A 48 -12.97 2.22 -11.99
N ILE A 49 -12.47 1.70 -10.88
CA ILE A 49 -13.10 0.60 -10.12
C ILE A 49 -14.50 1.03 -9.65
N LYS A 50 -14.62 2.22 -9.07
CA LYS A 50 -15.93 2.76 -8.64
C LYS A 50 -16.93 2.91 -9.78
N ARG A 51 -16.48 3.39 -10.95
CA ARG A 51 -17.35 3.59 -12.13
C ARG A 51 -17.84 2.30 -12.76
N LYS A 52 -17.01 1.26 -12.75
CA LYS A 52 -17.33 -0.05 -13.34
C LYS A 52 -18.29 -0.88 -12.48
N ASN A 53 -18.38 -0.57 -11.20
CA ASN A 53 -19.25 -1.30 -10.27
C ASN A 53 -20.63 -0.63 -10.16
N VAL A 54 -21.67 -1.45 -10.15
CA VAL A 54 -23.07 -0.99 -10.03
C VAL A 54 -23.39 -0.53 -8.60
N GLY A 55 -22.65 -1.05 -7.60
CA GLY A 55 -22.84 -0.75 -6.19
C GLY A 55 -21.87 0.25 -5.62
N VAL A 56 -21.97 0.51 -4.32
CA VAL A 56 -21.04 1.36 -3.59
C VAL A 56 -19.77 0.56 -3.28
N VAL A 57 -18.70 0.89 -3.98
CA VAL A 57 -17.38 0.27 -3.82
C VAL A 57 -16.34 1.36 -3.60
N ASP A 58 -15.45 1.12 -2.66
CA ASP A 58 -14.22 1.89 -2.50
C ASP A 58 -13.02 0.98 -2.71
N ALA A 59 -11.97 1.49 -3.31
CA ALA A 59 -10.75 0.73 -3.57
C ALA A 59 -9.51 1.53 -3.18
N ILE A 60 -8.52 0.81 -2.64
CA ILE A 60 -7.15 1.29 -2.45
C ILE A 60 -6.26 0.42 -3.31
N THR A 61 -5.35 1.02 -4.06
CA THR A 61 -4.40 0.31 -4.91
C THR A 61 -3.05 0.16 -4.24
N ALA A 62 -2.21 -0.75 -4.74
CA ALA A 62 -0.88 -1.02 -4.18
C ALA A 62 0.03 0.20 -4.15
N GLU A 63 -0.13 1.11 -5.11
CA GLU A 63 0.62 2.35 -5.14
C GLU A 63 0.30 3.25 -3.94
N ASP A 64 -0.95 3.25 -3.48
CA ASP A 64 -1.34 3.96 -2.26
C ASP A 64 -0.95 3.19 -1.00
N ILE A 65 -1.06 1.87 -1.03
CA ILE A 65 -0.68 0.99 0.07
C ILE A 65 0.85 1.07 0.31
N GLY A 66 1.64 1.07 -0.76
CA GLY A 66 3.11 1.05 -0.66
C GLY A 66 3.78 2.39 -0.34
N LYS A 67 3.08 3.51 -0.51
CA LYS A 67 3.64 4.85 -0.28
C LYS A 67 3.57 5.32 1.17
N PHE A 68 2.74 4.70 1.96
CA PHE A 68 2.60 5.04 3.36
C PHE A 68 3.37 4.02 4.21
N PRO A 69 3.99 4.44 5.31
CA PRO A 69 4.71 3.55 6.22
C PRO A 69 3.74 2.71 7.06
N ASP A 70 2.71 2.17 6.42
CA ASP A 70 1.70 1.37 7.10
C ASP A 70 2.30 0.03 7.51
N GLY A 71 2.13 -0.33 8.76
CA GLY A 71 2.62 -1.58 9.32
C GLY A 71 1.96 -2.79 8.68
N ASN A 72 0.67 -2.69 8.45
CA ASN A 72 -0.15 -3.77 7.91
C ASN A 72 -1.30 -3.24 7.05
N LEU A 73 -2.05 -4.16 6.46
CA LEU A 73 -3.14 -3.85 5.54
C LEU A 73 -4.32 -3.14 6.23
N ALA A 74 -4.58 -3.40 7.52
CA ALA A 74 -5.67 -2.76 8.25
C ALA A 74 -5.45 -1.24 8.34
N GLU A 75 -4.21 -0.79 8.58
CA GLU A 75 -3.88 0.63 8.63
C GLU A 75 -4.20 1.34 7.30
N SER A 76 -3.87 0.71 6.19
CA SER A 76 -4.20 1.24 4.87
C SER A 76 -5.72 1.33 4.65
N LEU A 77 -6.48 0.34 5.11
CA LEU A 77 -7.94 0.31 5.00
C LEU A 77 -8.62 1.42 5.81
N SER A 78 -8.00 1.92 6.88
CA SER A 78 -8.55 3.02 7.69
C SER A 78 -8.73 4.34 6.92
N ARG A 79 -8.07 4.48 5.77
CA ARG A 79 -8.20 5.65 4.88
C ARG A 79 -9.48 5.63 4.06
N ILE A 80 -10.15 4.49 3.96
CA ILE A 80 -11.44 4.39 3.28
C ILE A 80 -12.52 5.01 4.17
N VAL A 81 -13.31 5.89 3.61
CA VAL A 81 -14.41 6.54 4.32
C VAL A 81 -15.37 5.49 4.90
N GLY A 82 -15.70 5.62 6.20
CA GLY A 82 -16.59 4.69 6.90
C GLY A 82 -15.98 3.33 7.22
N VAL A 83 -14.66 3.22 7.15
CA VAL A 83 -13.91 2.08 7.66
C VAL A 83 -13.18 2.51 8.94
N ALA A 84 -13.35 1.72 9.99
CA ALA A 84 -12.64 1.86 11.26
C ALA A 84 -11.81 0.60 11.52
N ILE A 85 -10.70 0.76 12.20
CA ILE A 85 -9.84 -0.36 12.59
C ILE A 85 -9.89 -0.58 14.09
N ASP A 86 -9.91 -1.82 14.47
CA ASP A 86 -9.69 -2.28 15.84
C ASP A 86 -8.21 -2.68 15.98
N ARG A 87 -7.57 -2.19 17.05
CA ARG A 87 -6.15 -2.40 17.28
C ARG A 87 -5.92 -3.43 18.37
N SER A 88 -5.04 -4.37 18.07
CA SER A 88 -4.50 -5.31 19.05
C SER A 88 -3.01 -5.08 19.15
N ASN A 89 -2.48 -4.91 20.38
CA ASN A 89 -1.06 -4.65 20.60
C ASN A 89 -0.48 -3.48 19.78
N VAL A 90 -1.22 -2.36 19.70
CA VAL A 90 -0.85 -1.14 18.96
C VAL A 90 -1.02 -1.24 17.45
N GLU A 91 -1.08 -2.43 16.88
CA GLU A 91 -1.25 -2.65 15.44
C GLU A 91 -2.71 -2.85 15.05
N GLY A 92 -3.10 -2.40 13.85
CA GLY A 92 -4.41 -2.65 13.30
C GLY A 92 -4.61 -4.14 13.05
N SER A 93 -5.63 -4.73 13.64
CA SER A 93 -5.91 -6.17 13.57
C SER A 93 -7.20 -6.43 12.82
N LYS A 94 -8.29 -5.82 13.22
CA LYS A 94 -9.62 -6.07 12.65
C LYS A 94 -10.20 -4.82 12.04
N VAL A 95 -11.12 -5.01 11.10
CA VAL A 95 -11.74 -3.93 10.34
C VAL A 95 -13.24 -3.93 10.53
N ALA A 96 -13.78 -2.80 10.95
CA ALA A 96 -15.22 -2.53 11.05
C ALA A 96 -15.65 -1.59 9.91
N VAL A 97 -16.78 -1.83 9.29
CA VAL A 97 -17.27 -1.02 8.17
C VAL A 97 -18.66 -0.48 8.48
N ARG A 98 -18.82 0.82 8.32
CA ARG A 98 -20.10 1.55 8.55
C ARG A 98 -20.66 1.35 9.96
N GLY A 99 -19.79 1.23 10.96
CA GLY A 99 -20.18 1.05 12.35
C GLY A 99 -20.63 -0.39 12.72
N LEU A 100 -20.61 -1.31 11.77
CA LEU A 100 -20.82 -2.73 12.02
C LEU A 100 -19.50 -3.38 12.40
N GLY A 101 -19.53 -4.25 13.42
CA GLY A 101 -18.33 -4.92 13.92
C GLY A 101 -17.63 -5.80 12.88
N PRO A 102 -16.39 -6.19 13.16
CA PRO A 102 -15.59 -6.97 12.22
C PRO A 102 -16.19 -8.31 11.81
N GLU A 103 -17.00 -8.91 12.69
CA GLU A 103 -17.69 -10.17 12.49
C GLU A 103 -18.79 -10.13 11.41
N PHE A 104 -19.25 -8.93 11.04
CA PHE A 104 -20.25 -8.72 10.00
C PHE A 104 -19.66 -8.55 8.61
N ASN A 105 -18.35 -8.51 8.49
CA ASN A 105 -17.65 -8.37 7.21
C ASN A 105 -17.24 -9.74 6.65
N LEU A 106 -17.34 -9.86 5.33
CA LEU A 106 -16.78 -10.99 4.60
C LEU A 106 -15.45 -10.58 3.99
N VAL A 107 -14.41 -11.35 4.28
CA VAL A 107 -13.08 -11.12 3.67
C VAL A 107 -12.81 -12.18 2.63
N THR A 108 -12.39 -11.73 1.45
CA THR A 108 -12.05 -12.60 0.32
C THR A 108 -10.67 -12.26 -0.22
N LEU A 109 -10.01 -13.26 -0.78
CA LEU A 109 -8.78 -13.14 -1.54
C LEU A 109 -9.04 -13.57 -2.97
N ASN A 110 -8.90 -12.66 -3.92
CA ASN A 110 -9.24 -12.91 -5.33
C ASN A 110 -10.66 -13.51 -5.51
N GLY A 111 -11.63 -13.02 -4.73
CA GLY A 111 -13.01 -13.48 -4.76
C GLY A 111 -13.28 -14.79 -3.99
N ARG A 112 -12.27 -15.41 -3.36
CA ARG A 112 -12.43 -16.61 -2.54
C ARG A 112 -12.45 -16.25 -1.07
N GLN A 113 -13.40 -16.81 -0.33
CA GLN A 113 -13.53 -16.54 1.10
C GLN A 113 -12.28 -16.97 1.86
N MET A 114 -11.79 -16.06 2.71
CA MET A 114 -10.69 -16.33 3.62
C MET A 114 -11.18 -17.01 4.89
N PRO A 115 -10.35 -17.89 5.48
CA PRO A 115 -10.65 -18.47 6.76
C PRO A 115 -10.69 -17.38 7.85
N THR A 116 -11.61 -17.52 8.77
CA THR A 116 -11.69 -16.67 9.96
C THR A 116 -11.08 -17.41 11.14
N VAL A 117 -10.42 -16.69 12.04
CA VAL A 117 -9.88 -17.29 13.27
C VAL A 117 -11.04 -17.46 14.26
N PRO A 118 -11.35 -18.67 14.67
CA PRO A 118 -12.31 -18.88 15.76
C PRO A 118 -11.71 -18.26 17.03
N GLY A 119 -12.35 -17.23 17.58
CA GLY A 119 -11.88 -16.61 18.79
C GLY A 119 -11.92 -17.58 19.97
N THR A 120 -10.88 -17.61 20.79
CA THR A 120 -10.81 -18.42 22.00
C THR A 120 -11.89 -18.03 23.03
N TYR A 121 -12.43 -16.83 22.90
CA TYR A 121 -13.51 -16.30 23.72
C TYR A 121 -14.57 -15.67 22.79
N GLY A 122 -15.55 -16.49 22.36
CA GLY A 122 -16.73 -15.99 21.68
C GLY A 122 -16.76 -16.11 20.16
N GLY A 123 -16.13 -17.13 19.56
CA GLY A 123 -16.43 -17.64 18.22
C GLY A 123 -16.64 -16.57 17.15
N GLY A 124 -15.68 -15.69 16.93
CA GLY A 124 -15.84 -14.59 16.00
C GLY A 124 -15.68 -15.00 14.55
N ARG A 125 -16.50 -14.47 13.66
CA ARG A 125 -16.33 -14.52 12.21
C ARG A 125 -15.39 -13.44 11.69
N SER A 126 -14.70 -12.72 12.59
CA SER A 126 -13.80 -11.64 12.25
C SER A 126 -12.52 -12.17 11.61
N PHE A 127 -12.03 -11.44 10.63
CA PHE A 127 -10.73 -11.71 10.00
C PHE A 127 -9.66 -10.82 10.63
N ASP A 128 -8.49 -11.39 10.88
CA ASP A 128 -7.33 -10.65 11.37
C ASP A 128 -6.43 -10.24 10.19
N PHE A 129 -6.22 -8.94 10.03
CA PHE A 129 -5.37 -8.37 8.98
C PHE A 129 -3.93 -8.16 9.43
N GLY A 130 -3.63 -8.36 10.73
CA GLY A 130 -2.30 -8.17 11.29
C GLY A 130 -1.24 -9.05 10.63
N ASP A 131 -1.62 -10.27 10.25
CA ASP A 131 -0.72 -11.24 9.63
C ASP A 131 -0.58 -11.06 8.10
N ILE A 132 -1.34 -10.14 7.50
CA ILE A 132 -1.33 -9.92 6.06
C ILE A 132 -0.38 -8.77 5.70
N SER A 133 0.71 -9.13 5.03
CA SER A 133 1.64 -8.13 4.49
C SER A 133 0.99 -7.33 3.36
N SER A 134 1.11 -6.02 3.43
CA SER A 134 0.66 -5.09 2.39
C SER A 134 1.38 -5.29 1.05
N HIS A 135 2.59 -5.83 1.04
CA HIS A 135 3.41 -6.02 -0.17
C HIS A 135 2.89 -7.05 -1.16
N GLY A 136 2.09 -8.02 -0.70
CA GLY A 136 1.52 -9.06 -1.55
C GLY A 136 0.20 -8.69 -2.23
N VAL A 137 -0.36 -7.53 -1.88
CA VAL A 137 -1.68 -7.09 -2.32
C VAL A 137 -1.55 -5.96 -3.34
N SER A 138 -2.17 -6.12 -4.50
CA SER A 138 -2.18 -5.10 -5.56
C SER A 138 -3.33 -4.11 -5.43
N ALA A 139 -4.44 -4.53 -4.85
CA ALA A 139 -5.57 -3.66 -4.54
C ALA A 139 -6.43 -4.27 -3.44
N VAL A 140 -7.14 -3.43 -2.70
CA VAL A 140 -8.22 -3.86 -1.80
C VAL A 140 -9.48 -3.13 -2.20
N GLU A 141 -10.53 -3.90 -2.46
CA GLU A 141 -11.85 -3.43 -2.83
C GLU A 141 -12.81 -3.65 -1.68
N VAL A 142 -13.46 -2.60 -1.22
CA VAL A 142 -14.46 -2.66 -0.13
C VAL A 142 -15.84 -2.43 -0.72
N TYR A 143 -16.58 -3.51 -0.88
CA TYR A 143 -17.97 -3.50 -1.35
C TYR A 143 -18.90 -3.20 -0.18
N LYS A 144 -19.43 -2.00 -0.15
CA LYS A 144 -20.33 -1.52 0.89
C LYS A 144 -21.80 -1.79 0.59
N SER A 145 -22.12 -2.20 -0.62
CA SER A 145 -23.46 -2.65 -1.03
C SER A 145 -23.41 -4.09 -1.48
N ALA A 146 -24.55 -4.78 -1.38
CA ALA A 146 -24.68 -6.14 -1.87
C ALA A 146 -24.44 -6.20 -3.39
N ASN A 147 -23.74 -7.23 -3.83
CA ASN A 147 -23.50 -7.52 -5.23
C ASN A 147 -23.69 -9.02 -5.45
N ALA A 148 -24.55 -9.38 -6.43
CA ALA A 148 -24.87 -10.78 -6.71
C ALA A 148 -23.67 -11.61 -7.22
N ALA A 149 -22.62 -10.95 -7.72
CA ALA A 149 -21.40 -11.61 -8.18
C ALA A 149 -20.46 -12.00 -7.03
N LEU A 150 -20.70 -11.51 -5.80
CA LEU A 150 -19.88 -11.78 -4.64
C LEU A 150 -20.48 -12.90 -3.78
N PRO A 151 -19.66 -13.66 -3.06
CA PRO A 151 -20.14 -14.61 -2.06
C PRO A 151 -21.01 -13.92 -1.01
N THR A 152 -22.05 -14.60 -0.54
CA THR A 152 -22.93 -14.11 0.52
C THR A 152 -22.26 -14.22 1.88
N GLY A 153 -22.57 -13.29 2.80
CA GLY A 153 -22.10 -13.36 4.18
C GLY A 153 -21.58 -12.06 4.77
N GLY A 154 -21.32 -11.05 3.94
CA GLY A 154 -20.88 -9.72 4.39
C GLY A 154 -22.06 -8.76 4.55
N ILE A 155 -22.71 -8.74 5.72
CA ILE A 155 -23.79 -7.78 6.01
C ILE A 155 -23.24 -6.36 6.15
N GLY A 156 -22.06 -6.21 6.76
CA GLY A 156 -21.35 -4.94 6.89
C GLY A 156 -20.73 -4.50 5.58
N ALA A 157 -19.88 -5.34 5.05
CA ALA A 157 -19.18 -5.15 3.78
C ALA A 157 -18.56 -6.47 3.31
N THR A 158 -18.21 -6.53 2.03
CA THR A 158 -17.27 -7.53 1.51
C THR A 158 -15.95 -6.85 1.18
N ILE A 159 -14.88 -7.32 1.80
CA ILE A 159 -13.52 -6.81 1.60
C ILE A 159 -12.76 -7.80 0.73
N ASN A 160 -12.47 -7.44 -0.51
CA ASN A 160 -11.75 -8.30 -1.46
C ASN A 160 -10.33 -7.83 -1.62
N MET A 161 -9.39 -8.66 -1.21
CA MET A 161 -7.96 -8.45 -1.45
C MET A 161 -7.61 -9.04 -2.81
N VAL A 162 -7.01 -8.23 -3.67
CA VAL A 162 -6.55 -8.64 -5.01
C VAL A 162 -5.03 -8.73 -4.97
N THR A 163 -4.49 -9.89 -5.29
CA THR A 163 -3.03 -10.08 -5.36
C THR A 163 -2.50 -9.66 -6.72
N THR A 164 -1.21 -9.32 -6.75
CA THR A 164 -0.51 -9.04 -8.00
C THR A 164 -0.49 -10.30 -8.87
N LYS A 165 -0.93 -10.17 -10.11
CA LYS A 165 -0.92 -11.28 -11.06
C LYS A 165 0.44 -11.34 -11.76
N PRO A 166 1.21 -12.44 -11.63
CA PRO A 166 2.55 -12.53 -12.19
C PRO A 166 2.62 -12.30 -13.71
N LEU A 167 1.59 -12.72 -14.44
CA LEU A 167 1.52 -12.56 -15.90
C LEU A 167 1.28 -11.09 -16.34
N GLU A 168 0.66 -10.27 -15.52
CA GLU A 168 0.47 -8.85 -15.81
C GLU A 168 1.76 -8.04 -15.59
N VAL A 169 2.62 -8.50 -14.69
CA VAL A 169 3.90 -7.84 -14.39
C VAL A 169 4.92 -8.04 -15.51
N GLY A 170 4.89 -9.18 -16.21
CA GLY A 170 5.72 -9.48 -17.39
C GLY A 170 7.24 -9.49 -17.16
N LYS A 171 7.71 -9.27 -15.94
CA LYS A 171 9.12 -9.22 -15.52
C LYS A 171 9.27 -9.72 -14.08
N THR A 172 10.46 -10.20 -13.74
CA THR A 172 10.79 -10.52 -12.36
C THR A 172 10.94 -9.23 -11.57
N VAL A 173 10.12 -9.04 -10.54
CA VAL A 173 10.19 -7.90 -9.61
C VAL A 173 10.50 -8.44 -8.24
N GLY A 174 11.55 -7.91 -7.61
CA GLY A 174 11.87 -8.15 -6.22
C GLY A 174 11.84 -6.84 -5.45
N SER A 175 11.19 -6.81 -4.29
CA SER A 175 11.24 -5.68 -3.36
C SER A 175 11.96 -6.10 -2.08
N PHE A 176 12.82 -5.22 -1.59
CA PHE A 176 13.52 -5.41 -0.33
C PHE A 176 13.31 -4.18 0.55
N ALA A 177 12.80 -4.38 1.75
CA ALA A 177 12.59 -3.30 2.71
C ALA A 177 13.27 -3.63 4.03
N VAL A 178 14.11 -2.71 4.54
CA VAL A 178 14.68 -2.78 5.88
C VAL A 178 13.97 -1.76 6.74
N ARG A 179 13.33 -2.22 7.82
CA ARG A 179 12.73 -1.35 8.82
C ARG A 179 13.60 -1.38 10.07
N ASN A 180 14.08 -0.23 10.49
CA ASN A 180 14.73 -0.07 11.78
C ASN A 180 13.69 0.46 12.77
N SER A 181 13.37 -0.34 13.78
CA SER A 181 12.53 0.09 14.91
C SER A 181 13.46 0.56 16.02
N ASN A 182 13.42 1.84 16.30
CA ASN A 182 14.11 2.44 17.43
C ASN A 182 13.15 2.56 18.60
#